data_795188d04484cd750572b39c129bb477
#
_entry.id   795188d04484cd750572b39c129bb477
#
_cell.length_a   1.000
_cell.length_b   1.000
_cell.length_c   1.000
_cell.angle_alpha   90.00
_cell.angle_beta   90.00
_cell.angle_gamma   90.00
#
_symmetry.space_group_name_H-M   'P 1'
#
loop_
_entity.id
_entity.type
_entity.pdbx_description
1 polymer ?
#
loop_
_entity_poly.entity_id
_entity_poly.type
_entity_poly.pdbx_seq_one_letter_code
_entity_poly.pdbx_strand_id
1 'polypeptide(L)'
;MALVFYGMPILAENNKPRLLYYLRRRGYRGFSMNRPDKVWNKLSVAEKEVGGIPNSSEDIKQAHAAAIEMYIQDHVGMQQDGTFGDMYFNRTLNDWTRFDITKRTKYDATISSGLAVMACNKHLYVPNAKIERPIVNINIAKYNQKGNMSRIIKN
;
A
#
# COMPACT_ATOMS: atom_id res chain seq x y z
N MET A 1 -0.24 8.00 -11.23
CA MET A 1 -1.54 7.31 -11.13
C MET A 1 -1.46 5.78 -11.11
N ALA A 2 -0.28 5.21 -10.91
CA ALA A 2 -0.07 3.75 -10.89
C ALA A 2 -1.01 3.00 -9.93
N LEU A 3 -1.22 3.51 -8.71
CA LEU A 3 -2.11 2.89 -7.72
C LEU A 3 -3.53 2.65 -8.25
N VAL A 4 -4.09 3.65 -8.94
CA VAL A 4 -5.45 3.55 -9.51
C VAL A 4 -5.46 2.62 -10.71
N PHE A 5 -4.43 2.70 -11.55
CA PHE A 5 -4.30 1.87 -12.74
C PHE A 5 -4.19 0.37 -12.39
N TYR A 6 -3.34 0.04 -11.42
CA TYR A 6 -3.16 -1.35 -11.00
C TYR A 6 -4.14 -1.81 -9.92
N GLY A 7 -4.97 -0.92 -9.38
CA GLY A 7 -5.89 -1.23 -8.29
C GLY A 7 -5.21 -1.64 -6.98
N MET A 8 -3.92 -1.29 -6.81
CA MET A 8 -3.11 -1.75 -5.68
C MET A 8 -3.03 -0.68 -4.59
N PRO A 9 -3.36 -1.02 -3.33
CA PRO A 9 -3.13 -0.13 -2.20
C PRO A 9 -1.64 -0.04 -1.87
N ILE A 10 -1.26 1.03 -1.15
CA ILE A 10 0.09 1.22 -0.64
C ILE A 10 0.10 1.37 0.87
N LEU A 11 1.11 0.84 1.51
CA LEU A 11 1.48 1.19 2.88
C LEU A 11 2.62 2.21 2.82
N ALA A 12 2.31 3.48 3.04
CA ALA A 12 3.28 4.56 2.96
C ALA A 12 3.68 5.03 4.35
N GLU A 13 4.92 5.50 4.46
CA GLU A 13 5.39 6.18 5.66
C GLU A 13 4.65 7.50 5.85
N ASN A 14 4.15 7.77 7.05
CA ASN A 14 3.37 8.97 7.34
C ASN A 14 4.17 10.09 8.03
N ASN A 15 5.47 9.95 8.20
CA ASN A 15 6.33 11.00 8.74
C ASN A 15 6.37 12.25 7.84
N LYS A 16 6.15 12.05 6.53
CA LYS A 16 6.01 13.12 5.54
C LYS A 16 4.72 12.91 4.73
N PRO A 17 3.56 13.22 5.26
CA PRO A 17 2.27 12.71 4.78
C PRO A 17 1.73 13.41 3.52
N ARG A 18 2.56 14.14 2.74
CA ARG A 18 2.11 14.86 1.54
C ARG A 18 1.37 13.98 0.53
N LEU A 19 1.91 12.78 0.28
CA LEU A 19 1.28 11.80 -0.62
C LEU A 19 -0.07 11.36 -0.09
N LEU A 20 -0.16 11.05 1.20
CA LEU A 20 -1.38 10.58 1.85
C LEU A 20 -2.48 11.64 1.83
N TYR A 21 -2.14 12.91 2.13
CA TYR A 21 -3.07 14.02 2.00
C TYR A 21 -3.50 14.28 0.54
N TYR A 22 -2.59 14.08 -0.42
CA TYR A 22 -2.94 14.16 -1.83
C TYR A 22 -3.95 13.08 -2.22
N LEU A 23 -3.72 11.81 -1.83
CA LEU A 23 -4.65 10.71 -2.08
C LEU A 23 -6.02 10.99 -1.45
N ARG A 24 -6.05 11.46 -0.20
CA ARG A 24 -7.30 11.83 0.48
C ARG A 24 -8.06 12.92 -0.28
N ARG A 25 -7.39 14.02 -0.65
CA ARG A 25 -8.02 15.15 -1.38
C ARG A 25 -8.58 14.76 -2.75
N ARG A 26 -7.97 13.76 -3.39
CA ARG A 26 -8.40 13.25 -4.68
C ARG A 26 -9.46 12.15 -4.58
N GLY A 27 -9.96 11.84 -3.39
CA GLY A 27 -10.92 10.74 -3.18
C GLY A 27 -10.29 9.35 -3.24
N TYR A 28 -8.96 9.25 -3.25
CA TYR A 28 -8.22 7.97 -3.32
C TYR A 28 -7.76 7.46 -1.96
N ARG A 29 -8.40 7.88 -0.87
CA ARG A 29 -8.05 7.44 0.49
C ARG A 29 -8.03 5.91 0.64
N GLY A 30 -8.93 5.21 -0.07
CA GLY A 30 -9.02 3.76 -0.06
C GLY A 30 -7.76 3.03 -0.56
N PHE A 31 -6.87 3.71 -1.30
CA PHE A 31 -5.58 3.17 -1.71
C PHE A 31 -4.46 3.37 -0.67
N SER A 32 -4.71 4.13 0.39
CA SER A 32 -3.77 4.28 1.50
C SER A 32 -4.12 3.28 2.60
N MET A 33 -3.29 2.28 2.79
CA MET A 33 -3.45 1.31 3.87
C MET A 33 -3.25 1.97 5.23
N ASN A 34 -3.96 1.46 6.22
CA ASN A 34 -3.65 1.79 7.61
C ASN A 34 -2.48 0.93 8.08
N ARG A 35 -1.88 1.34 9.20
CA ARG A 35 -0.82 0.56 9.82
C ARG A 35 -1.35 -0.83 10.21
N PRO A 36 -0.64 -1.90 9.80
CA PRO A 36 -1.12 -3.27 9.96
C PRO A 36 -1.05 -3.78 11.41
N ASP A 37 -0.23 -3.17 12.25
CA ASP A 37 0.00 -3.55 13.65
C ASP A 37 -1.12 -3.13 14.61
N LYS A 38 -2.10 -2.34 14.12
CA LYS A 38 -3.24 -1.89 14.93
C LYS A 38 -4.57 -2.23 14.28
N VAL A 39 -5.50 -2.76 15.08
CA VAL A 39 -6.89 -2.89 14.66
C VAL A 39 -7.55 -1.52 14.48
N TRP A 40 -8.50 -1.43 13.55
CA TRP A 40 -9.19 -0.19 13.19
C TRP A 40 -9.68 0.64 14.37
N ASN A 41 -10.25 -0.03 15.39
CA ASN A 41 -10.83 0.65 16.55
C ASN A 41 -9.77 1.34 17.43
N LYS A 42 -8.52 0.89 17.36
CA LYS A 42 -7.39 1.45 18.13
C LYS A 42 -6.64 2.55 17.39
N LEU A 43 -7.03 2.84 16.14
CA LEU A 43 -6.44 3.92 15.35
C LEU A 43 -6.99 5.27 15.82
N SER A 44 -6.13 6.28 15.89
CA SER A 44 -6.55 7.67 16.10
C SER A 44 -7.36 8.19 14.92
N VAL A 45 -8.09 9.28 15.13
CA VAL A 45 -8.85 9.94 14.07
C VAL A 45 -7.95 10.33 12.91
N ALA A 46 -6.78 10.90 13.19
CA ALA A 46 -5.82 11.30 12.16
C ALA A 46 -5.29 10.09 11.36
N GLU A 47 -4.98 8.96 12.03
CA GLU A 47 -4.57 7.73 11.35
C GLU A 47 -5.68 7.18 10.44
N LYS A 48 -6.94 7.21 10.88
CA LYS A 48 -8.10 6.81 10.07
C LYS A 48 -8.29 7.69 8.84
N GLU A 49 -8.04 8.99 8.99
CA GLU A 49 -8.22 9.95 7.90
C GLU A 49 -7.21 9.82 6.77
N VAL A 50 -5.95 9.60 7.08
CA VAL A 50 -4.87 9.60 6.07
C VAL A 50 -4.28 8.24 5.81
N GLY A 51 -4.25 7.35 6.80
CA GLY A 51 -3.57 6.06 6.73
C GLY A 51 -2.05 6.18 6.87
N GLY A 52 -1.35 5.18 6.35
CA GLY A 52 0.09 5.08 6.45
C GLY A 52 0.56 4.53 7.79
N ILE A 53 1.88 4.41 7.95
CA ILE A 53 2.53 3.88 9.13
C ILE A 53 3.62 4.86 9.61
N PRO A 54 3.68 5.20 10.91
CA PRO A 54 4.79 5.96 11.45
C PRO A 54 6.03 5.05 11.50
N ASN A 55 7.13 5.49 10.89
CA ASN A 55 8.35 4.69 10.83
C ASN A 55 9.42 5.20 11.82
N SER A 56 8.99 5.87 12.88
CA SER A 56 9.87 6.50 13.88
C SER A 56 9.98 5.69 15.18
N SER A 57 8.97 4.88 15.52
CA SER A 57 9.00 4.10 16.77
C SER A 57 9.89 2.87 16.63
N GLU A 58 10.53 2.49 17.72
CA GLU A 58 11.41 1.32 17.74
C GLU A 58 10.65 0.02 17.44
N ASP A 59 9.47 -0.14 18.01
CA ASP A 59 8.60 -1.31 17.75
C ASP A 59 8.33 -1.52 16.26
N ILE A 60 8.06 -0.44 15.52
CA ILE A 60 7.81 -0.52 14.08
C ILE A 60 9.08 -0.83 13.30
N LYS A 61 10.22 -0.32 13.75
CA LYS A 61 11.51 -0.66 13.14
C LYS A 61 11.82 -2.16 13.32
N GLN A 62 11.58 -2.69 14.49
CA GLN A 62 11.75 -4.12 14.77
C GLN A 62 10.76 -4.97 13.96
N ALA A 63 9.48 -4.59 13.93
CA ALA A 63 8.48 -5.28 13.13
C ALA A 63 8.81 -5.26 11.62
N HIS A 64 9.37 -4.17 11.12
CA HIS A 64 9.83 -4.04 9.74
C HIS A 64 11.01 -4.97 9.45
N ALA A 65 12.01 -5.03 10.33
CA ALA A 65 13.15 -5.93 10.18
C ALA A 65 12.71 -7.40 10.25
N ALA A 66 11.85 -7.76 11.20
CA ALA A 66 11.30 -9.10 11.33
C ALA A 66 10.49 -9.53 10.09
N ALA A 67 9.73 -8.61 9.50
CA ALA A 67 8.98 -8.90 8.28
C ALA A 67 9.91 -9.25 7.10
N ILE A 68 11.01 -8.51 6.95
CA ILE A 68 12.03 -8.82 5.92
C ILE A 68 12.68 -10.17 6.20
N GLU A 69 13.07 -10.46 7.44
CA GLU A 69 13.69 -11.72 7.82
C GLU A 69 12.78 -12.91 7.52
N MET A 70 11.53 -12.85 7.91
CA MET A 70 10.53 -13.89 7.59
C MET A 70 10.37 -14.07 6.08
N TYR A 71 10.30 -12.97 5.34
CA TYR A 71 10.18 -13.03 3.87
C TYR A 71 11.41 -13.70 3.23
N ILE A 72 12.62 -13.42 3.73
CA ILE A 72 13.84 -14.07 3.26
C ILE A 72 13.76 -15.56 3.51
N GLN A 73 13.35 -15.99 4.70
CA GLN A 73 13.22 -17.41 5.04
C GLN A 73 12.23 -18.14 4.13
N ASP A 74 11.12 -17.48 3.76
CA ASP A 74 10.06 -18.11 2.97
C ASP A 74 10.28 -18.04 1.45
N HIS A 75 11.07 -17.08 0.95
CA HIS A 75 11.13 -16.77 -0.47
C HIS A 75 12.55 -16.72 -1.07
N VAL A 76 13.60 -16.91 -0.27
CA VAL A 76 14.99 -16.81 -0.75
C VAL A 76 15.71 -18.12 -0.55
N GLY A 77 16.42 -18.57 -1.60
CA GLY A 77 17.22 -19.80 -1.56
C GLY A 77 16.40 -21.07 -1.64
N MET A 78 17.01 -22.18 -1.20
CA MET A 78 16.36 -23.48 -1.20
C MET A 78 15.45 -23.59 0.02
N GLN A 79 14.19 -23.90 -0.23
CA GLN A 79 13.16 -24.11 0.78
C GLN A 79 13.25 -25.52 1.40
N GLN A 80 12.57 -25.74 2.52
CA GLN A 80 12.58 -27.03 3.22
C GLN A 80 11.99 -28.19 2.38
N ASP A 81 11.09 -27.87 1.46
CA ASP A 81 10.50 -28.82 0.52
C ASP A 81 11.35 -29.13 -0.70
N GLY A 82 12.56 -28.55 -0.79
CA GLY A 82 13.51 -28.72 -1.88
C GLY A 82 13.22 -27.84 -3.10
N THR A 83 12.24 -26.96 -3.04
CA THR A 83 12.00 -25.96 -4.09
C THR A 83 12.89 -24.73 -3.90
N PHE A 84 13.08 -23.94 -4.97
CA PHE A 84 13.74 -22.65 -4.85
C PHE A 84 12.70 -21.56 -4.61
N GLY A 85 13.05 -20.63 -3.72
CA GLY A 85 12.23 -19.44 -3.49
C GLY A 85 12.10 -18.56 -4.74
N ASP A 86 11.07 -17.74 -4.76
CA ASP A 86 10.62 -16.94 -5.91
C ASP A 86 11.13 -15.48 -5.90
N MET A 87 12.03 -15.13 -4.97
CA MET A 87 12.62 -13.80 -4.88
C MET A 87 13.88 -13.69 -5.77
N TYR A 88 13.74 -13.02 -6.90
CA TYR A 88 14.81 -12.90 -7.92
C TYR A 88 15.47 -11.52 -8.00
N PHE A 89 15.06 -10.56 -7.18
CA PHE A 89 15.53 -9.17 -7.27
C PHE A 89 16.88 -8.98 -6.56
N ASN A 90 17.97 -9.33 -7.20
CA ASN A 90 19.33 -9.25 -6.66
C ASN A 90 19.67 -7.87 -6.05
N ARG A 91 19.17 -6.79 -6.64
CA ARG A 91 19.39 -5.44 -6.11
C ARG A 91 18.77 -5.27 -4.72
N THR A 92 17.51 -5.72 -4.56
CA THR A 92 16.83 -5.66 -3.27
C THR A 92 17.50 -6.57 -2.23
N LEU A 93 17.90 -7.78 -2.64
CA LEU A 93 18.64 -8.70 -1.76
C LEU A 93 19.98 -8.10 -1.30
N ASN A 94 20.72 -7.45 -2.19
CA ASN A 94 21.97 -6.76 -1.84
C ASN A 94 21.75 -5.59 -0.87
N ASP A 95 20.63 -4.86 -1.00
CA ASP A 95 20.31 -3.79 -0.06
C ASP A 95 19.90 -4.37 1.30
N TRP A 96 19.17 -5.47 1.34
CA TRP A 96 18.77 -6.15 2.58
C TRP A 96 19.98 -6.72 3.33
N THR A 97 20.95 -7.30 2.63
CA THR A 97 22.18 -7.83 3.27
C THR A 97 23.06 -6.76 3.91
N ARG A 98 22.95 -5.52 3.45
CA ARG A 98 23.70 -4.36 3.98
C ARG A 98 22.91 -3.53 4.97
N PHE A 99 21.65 -3.88 5.19
CA PHE A 99 20.74 -3.09 6.00
C PHE A 99 21.22 -3.00 7.45
N ASP A 100 21.37 -1.77 7.92
CA ASP A 100 21.70 -1.43 9.30
C ASP A 100 20.53 -0.64 9.89
N ILE A 101 19.84 -1.24 10.85
CA ILE A 101 18.67 -0.66 11.51
C ILE A 101 19.00 0.65 12.20
N THR A 102 20.26 0.87 12.59
CA THR A 102 20.71 2.11 13.26
C THR A 102 20.93 3.26 12.28
N LYS A 103 21.16 2.94 10.99
CA LYS A 103 21.48 3.91 9.92
C LYS A 103 20.47 3.90 8.78
N ARG A 104 19.20 3.72 9.10
CA ARG A 104 18.11 3.49 8.15
C ARG A 104 18.00 4.49 7.02
N THR A 105 18.35 5.76 7.24
CA THR A 105 18.26 6.83 6.24
C THR A 105 19.10 6.59 4.97
N LYS A 106 19.99 5.61 4.98
CA LYS A 106 20.81 5.22 3.84
C LYS A 106 20.21 4.09 3.00
N TYR A 107 19.09 3.51 3.44
CA TYR A 107 18.54 2.27 2.89
C TYR A 107 17.07 2.44 2.46
N ASP A 108 16.79 3.43 1.62
CA ASP A 108 15.43 3.74 1.18
C ASP A 108 14.76 2.57 0.45
N ALA A 109 15.53 1.80 -0.34
CA ALA A 109 15.02 0.63 -1.03
C ALA A 109 14.63 -0.48 -0.05
N THR A 110 15.44 -0.72 0.99
CA THR A 110 15.11 -1.67 2.06
C THR A 110 13.85 -1.24 2.83
N ILE A 111 13.73 0.04 3.15
CA ILE A 111 12.57 0.56 3.86
C ILE A 111 11.30 0.41 3.01
N SER A 112 11.36 0.78 1.74
CA SER A 112 10.20 0.70 0.86
C SER A 112 9.77 -0.75 0.59
N SER A 113 10.71 -1.66 0.34
CA SER A 113 10.44 -3.08 0.11
C SER A 113 9.94 -3.77 1.39
N GLY A 114 10.51 -3.46 2.56
CA GLY A 114 10.01 -4.00 3.82
C GLY A 114 8.61 -3.53 4.18
N LEU A 115 8.26 -2.27 3.89
CA LEU A 115 6.88 -1.80 4.02
C LEU A 115 5.94 -2.52 3.05
N ALA A 116 6.40 -2.87 1.85
CA ALA A 116 5.62 -3.68 0.91
C ALA A 116 5.38 -5.09 1.46
N VAL A 117 6.41 -5.73 2.02
CA VAL A 117 6.27 -7.04 2.68
C VAL A 117 5.29 -6.97 3.86
N MET A 118 5.40 -5.97 4.72
CA MET A 118 4.44 -5.76 5.81
C MET A 118 3.00 -5.57 5.29
N ALA A 119 2.84 -4.86 4.17
CA ALA A 119 1.54 -4.65 3.56
C ALA A 119 0.91 -5.93 3.00
N CYS A 120 1.74 -6.85 2.52
CA CYS A 120 1.30 -8.14 1.96
C CYS A 120 0.96 -9.17 3.04
N ASN A 121 1.33 -8.94 4.30
CA ASN A 121 1.04 -9.87 5.39
C ASN A 121 -0.48 -9.92 5.65
N LYS A 122 -1.11 -11.01 5.22
CA LYS A 122 -2.57 -11.20 5.29
C LYS A 122 -3.14 -11.13 6.71
N HIS A 123 -2.35 -11.46 7.71
CA HIS A 123 -2.79 -11.43 9.11
C HIS A 123 -2.87 -10.02 9.68
N LEU A 124 -2.16 -9.07 9.06
CA LEU A 124 -2.10 -7.68 9.49
C LEU A 124 -2.94 -6.75 8.59
N TYR A 125 -3.37 -7.24 7.42
CA TYR A 125 -4.18 -6.45 6.51
C TYR A 125 -5.65 -6.44 6.95
N VAL A 126 -6.11 -5.31 7.41
CA VAL A 126 -7.53 -5.03 7.62
C VAL A 126 -8.02 -4.20 6.45
N PRO A 127 -8.84 -4.76 5.55
CA PRO A 127 -9.36 -3.98 4.43
C PRO A 127 -10.16 -2.80 4.95
N ASN A 128 -9.89 -1.62 4.42
CA ASN A 128 -10.73 -0.46 4.70
C ASN A 128 -12.15 -0.74 4.22
N ALA A 129 -13.11 -0.55 5.13
CA ALA A 129 -14.51 -0.69 4.79
C ALA A 129 -14.84 0.22 3.61
N LYS A 130 -15.42 -0.38 2.58
CA LYS A 130 -16.01 0.22 1.38
C LYS A 130 -15.21 1.38 0.79
N ILE A 131 -14.49 1.06 -0.28
CA ILE A 131 -14.11 2.07 -1.27
C ILE A 131 -15.43 2.57 -1.87
N GLU A 132 -15.92 3.71 -1.41
CA GLU A 132 -16.97 4.42 -2.11
C GLU A 132 -16.36 4.85 -3.46
N ARG A 133 -16.63 4.05 -4.47
CA ARG A 133 -16.27 4.45 -5.84
C ARG A 133 -17.08 5.68 -6.13
N PRO A 134 -16.46 6.83 -6.46
CA PRO A 134 -17.23 7.96 -6.90
C PRO A 134 -18.06 7.49 -8.09
N ILE A 135 -19.37 7.64 -7.99
CA ILE A 135 -20.26 7.37 -9.12
C ILE A 135 -19.88 8.40 -10.19
N VAL A 136 -19.06 7.97 -11.14
CA VAL A 136 -18.77 8.79 -12.31
C VAL A 136 -20.01 8.77 -13.14
N ASN A 137 -20.85 9.78 -12.99
CA ASN A 137 -21.97 10.04 -13.89
C ASN A 137 -21.39 10.45 -15.24
N ILE A 138 -21.13 9.48 -16.08
CA ILE A 138 -20.77 9.72 -17.46
C ILE A 138 -22.08 10.05 -18.18
N ASN A 139 -22.27 11.33 -18.49
CA ASN A 139 -23.35 11.75 -19.37
C ASN A 139 -23.02 11.25 -20.79
N ILE A 140 -23.41 10.03 -21.11
CA ILE A 140 -23.28 9.50 -22.46
C ILE A 140 -24.39 10.13 -23.28
N ALA A 141 -24.01 11.00 -24.22
CA ALA A 141 -24.93 11.50 -25.22
C ALA A 141 -25.39 10.32 -26.10
N LYS A 142 -26.68 10.02 -26.04
CA LYS A 142 -27.28 9.04 -26.97
C LYS A 142 -27.76 9.78 -28.22
N TYR A 143 -27.33 9.30 -29.37
CA TYR A 143 -27.87 9.72 -30.65
C TYR A 143 -29.09 8.86 -30.97
N ASN A 144 -30.18 9.51 -31.40
CA ASN A 144 -31.32 8.77 -31.94
C ASN A 144 -30.99 8.25 -33.36
N GLN A 145 -31.82 7.39 -33.90
CA GLN A 145 -31.63 6.80 -35.24
C GLN A 145 -31.53 7.83 -36.38
N LYS A 146 -31.88 9.08 -36.12
CA LYS A 146 -31.77 10.20 -37.07
C LYS A 146 -30.52 11.07 -36.83
N GLY A 147 -29.60 10.66 -35.93
CA GLY A 147 -28.37 11.39 -35.66
C GLY A 147 -28.51 12.61 -34.75
N ASN A 148 -29.68 12.88 -34.19
CA ASN A 148 -29.89 13.99 -33.27
C ASN A 148 -29.50 13.61 -31.85
N MET A 149 -28.79 14.53 -31.15
CA MET A 149 -28.47 14.36 -29.72
C MET A 149 -29.72 14.43 -28.86
N SER A 150 -30.00 13.39 -28.09
CA SER A 150 -31.02 13.44 -27.04
C SER A 150 -30.35 13.67 -25.68
N ARG A 151 -30.81 14.63 -24.90
CA ARG A 151 -30.42 14.81 -23.51
C ARG A 151 -30.94 13.64 -22.68
N ILE A 152 -30.04 13.00 -21.91
CA ILE A 152 -30.46 12.02 -20.92
C ILE A 152 -31.10 12.78 -19.78
N ILE A 153 -32.42 12.64 -19.61
CA ILE A 153 -33.13 13.15 -18.42
C ILE A 153 -32.76 12.21 -17.27
N LYS A 154 -32.20 12.77 -16.20
CA LYS A 154 -32.00 12.04 -14.95
C LYS A 154 -33.38 11.73 -14.35
N ASN A 155 -33.66 10.46 -14.09
CA ASN A 155 -34.62 10.03 -13.08
C ASN A 155 -33.91 9.89 -11.75
#